data_5a220c5b9a53950ef89c9331477dcac4
#
_entry.id   5a220c5b9a53950ef89c9331477dcac4
#
_cell.length_a   1.000
_cell.length_b   1.000
_cell.length_c   1.000
_cell.angle_alpha   90.00
_cell.angle_beta   90.00
_cell.angle_gamma   90.00
#
_symmetry.space_group_name_H-M   'P 1'
#
loop_
_entity.id
_entity.type
_entity.pdbx_description
1 polymer ?
#
loop_
_entity_poly.entity_id
_entity_poly.type
_entity_poly.pdbx_seq_one_letter_code
_entity_poly.pdbx_strand_id
1 'polypeptide(L)'
;RCIGTRCRCGCRIAGNARVTPRIAGIDEAGRGPLAGPVVVAAVVFPPGRTPVNGLDDSKALTARRREALYPRIIERALAWKIVFIEPAEIDRRNIYHATLHGMREALLGVAHVADCARIDGNRLPKDLPCPAEAWVGGDARDRAIMAASILAKVARDARMRELHAQHPQYGFDRHKGYPCPQH
;
A
#
# COMPACT_ATOMS: atom_id res chain seq x y z
N ARG A 1 10.55 36.39 1.22
CA ARG A 1 9.10 36.49 0.91
C ARG A 1 8.74 35.26 0.10
N CYS A 2 8.40 34.12 0.69
CA CYS A 2 7.89 32.93 0.02
C CYS A 2 6.38 33.03 0.00
N ILE A 3 5.85 33.34 -1.16
CA ILE A 3 4.44 33.36 -1.48
C ILE A 3 4.06 31.96 -1.93
N GLY A 4 3.18 31.28 -1.17
CA GLY A 4 2.39 30.15 -1.62
C GLY A 4 3.18 28.84 -1.86
N THR A 5 3.38 28.04 -0.82
CA THR A 5 3.74 26.63 -0.99
C THR A 5 2.55 25.86 -1.54
N ARG A 6 2.52 25.68 -2.88
CA ARG A 6 1.69 24.64 -3.50
C ARG A 6 2.24 23.29 -3.06
N CYS A 7 1.46 22.52 -2.33
CA CYS A 7 1.68 21.09 -2.25
C CYS A 7 1.68 20.58 -3.70
N ARG A 8 2.64 19.75 -4.14
CA ARG A 8 2.71 19.24 -5.52
C ARG A 8 1.43 18.46 -5.91
N CYS A 9 0.68 17.98 -4.94
CA CYS A 9 -0.62 17.32 -5.13
C CYS A 9 -1.81 18.27 -5.46
N GLY A 10 -1.58 19.57 -5.67
CA GLY A 10 -2.63 20.51 -6.07
C GLY A 10 -3.68 20.86 -5.01
N CYS A 11 -3.54 20.40 -3.78
CA CYS A 11 -4.44 20.75 -2.68
C CYS A 11 -4.37 22.24 -2.37
N ARG A 12 -5.43 22.98 -2.63
CA ARG A 12 -5.61 24.36 -2.15
C ARG A 12 -5.99 24.28 -0.66
N ILE A 13 -5.10 24.69 0.21
CA ILE A 13 -5.42 24.90 1.60
C ILE A 13 -6.10 26.26 1.69
N ALA A 14 -7.42 26.26 1.95
CA ALA A 14 -8.16 27.46 2.25
C ALA A 14 -7.91 27.80 3.74
N GLY A 15 -7.33 28.99 4.00
CA GLY A 15 -7.20 29.51 5.35
C GLY A 15 -5.77 29.61 5.89
N ASN A 16 -5.53 30.64 6.70
CA ASN A 16 -4.25 31.16 7.15
C ASN A 16 -3.52 30.34 8.26
N ALA A 17 -3.88 29.06 8.44
CA ALA A 17 -3.15 28.12 9.30
C ALA A 17 -2.40 27.13 8.41
N ARG A 18 -1.12 26.87 8.68
CA ARG A 18 -0.32 25.82 8.03
C ARG A 18 -0.83 24.44 8.49
N VAL A 19 -1.97 24.02 7.99
CA VAL A 19 -2.47 22.67 8.24
C VAL A 19 -1.65 21.71 7.38
N THR A 20 -0.84 20.88 8.02
CA THR A 20 -0.12 19.80 7.34
C THR A 20 -1.15 18.79 6.84
N PRO A 21 -1.21 18.49 5.52
CA PRO A 21 -2.23 17.58 4.98
C PRO A 21 -2.03 16.15 5.51
N ARG A 22 -3.13 15.44 5.69
CA ARG A 22 -3.15 14.01 5.99
C ARG A 22 -3.02 13.24 4.68
N ILE A 23 -1.88 12.60 4.49
CA ILE A 23 -1.52 11.94 3.25
C ILE A 23 -1.78 10.45 3.37
N ALA A 24 -2.56 9.88 2.46
CA ALA A 24 -2.67 8.44 2.30
C ALA A 24 -1.48 7.92 1.48
N GLY A 25 -0.69 7.02 2.04
CA GLY A 25 0.31 6.24 1.30
C GLY A 25 -0.31 4.94 0.81
N ILE A 26 -0.07 4.57 -0.44
CA ILE A 26 -0.66 3.38 -1.07
C ILE A 26 0.42 2.58 -1.78
N ASP A 27 0.43 1.27 -1.56
CA ASP A 27 1.32 0.33 -2.23
C ASP A 27 0.68 -1.06 -2.37
N GLU A 28 1.28 -1.93 -3.18
CA GLU A 28 0.81 -3.27 -3.45
C GLU A 28 1.88 -4.35 -3.24
N ALA A 29 1.42 -5.58 -3.06
CA ALA A 29 2.24 -6.79 -3.08
C ALA A 29 1.55 -7.86 -3.94
N GLY A 30 2.34 -8.61 -4.75
CA GLY A 30 1.81 -9.75 -5.48
C GLY A 30 1.63 -9.58 -6.98
N ARG A 31 2.18 -8.53 -7.60
CA ARG A 31 2.15 -8.36 -9.07
C ARG A 31 3.12 -9.27 -9.82
N GLY A 32 4.24 -9.63 -9.21
CA GLY A 32 5.28 -10.47 -9.82
C GLY A 32 5.06 -11.98 -9.71
N PRO A 33 4.43 -12.51 -8.66
CA PRO A 33 4.12 -13.93 -8.55
C PRO A 33 3.16 -14.44 -9.63
N LEU A 34 3.27 -15.75 -9.95
CA LEU A 34 2.39 -16.47 -10.89
C LEU A 34 1.07 -16.90 -10.23
N ALA A 35 1.03 -17.00 -8.90
CA ALA A 35 -0.12 -17.50 -8.16
C ALA A 35 -0.43 -16.65 -6.93
N GLY A 36 -1.70 -16.68 -6.53
CA GLY A 36 -2.22 -15.95 -5.37
C GLY A 36 -2.71 -14.55 -5.69
N PRO A 37 -3.27 -13.84 -4.70
CA PRO A 37 -3.86 -12.53 -4.89
C PRO A 37 -2.82 -11.42 -5.07
N VAL A 38 -3.24 -10.32 -5.66
CA VAL A 38 -2.62 -9.00 -5.44
C VAL A 38 -3.25 -8.40 -4.20
N VAL A 39 -2.43 -7.90 -3.29
CA VAL A 39 -2.89 -7.24 -2.07
C VAL A 39 -2.43 -5.79 -2.11
N VAL A 40 -3.36 -4.87 -1.94
CA VAL A 40 -3.10 -3.43 -1.89
C VAL A 40 -3.41 -2.92 -0.50
N ALA A 41 -2.58 -2.02 0.01
CA ALA A 41 -2.87 -1.35 1.27
C ALA A 41 -2.81 0.18 1.13
N ALA A 42 -3.60 0.85 1.94
CA ALA A 42 -3.56 2.30 2.15
C ALA A 42 -3.36 2.58 3.64
N VAL A 43 -2.52 3.57 3.96
CA VAL A 43 -2.25 4.01 5.34
C VAL A 43 -2.26 5.52 5.41
N VAL A 44 -2.93 6.07 6.42
CA VAL A 44 -2.91 7.50 6.74
C VAL A 44 -2.37 7.67 8.16
N PHE A 45 -1.28 8.40 8.31
CA PHE A 45 -0.75 8.77 9.62
C PHE A 45 -1.19 10.18 10.04
N PRO A 46 -1.15 10.48 11.36
CA PRO A 46 -1.29 11.85 11.85
C PRO A 46 -0.31 12.78 11.13
N PRO A 47 -0.71 14.02 10.81
CA PRO A 47 0.17 14.97 10.14
C PRO A 47 1.39 15.33 11.00
N GLY A 48 2.52 15.62 10.33
CA GLY A 48 3.76 15.99 10.95
C GLY A 48 4.70 14.81 11.20
N ARG A 49 4.68 14.22 12.38
CA ARG A 49 5.61 13.13 12.74
C ARG A 49 4.99 11.75 12.48
N THR A 50 5.70 10.90 11.75
CA THR A 50 5.31 9.48 11.65
C THR A 50 5.50 8.77 12.99
N PRO A 51 4.45 8.16 13.55
CA PRO A 51 4.48 7.59 14.90
C PRO A 51 5.15 6.21 14.99
N VAL A 52 5.62 5.65 13.87
CA VAL A 52 6.25 4.33 13.80
C VAL A 52 7.72 4.47 13.41
N ASN A 53 8.62 4.04 14.30
CA ASN A 53 10.06 3.99 14.02
C ASN A 53 10.44 2.66 13.37
N GLY A 54 11.46 2.69 12.50
CA GLY A 54 12.00 1.50 11.82
C GLY A 54 11.24 1.09 10.57
N LEU A 55 10.40 2.00 10.03
CA LEU A 55 9.85 1.84 8.69
C LEU A 55 10.99 1.95 7.67
N ASP A 56 11.00 1.05 6.72
CA ASP A 56 11.94 0.98 5.61
C ASP A 56 11.25 0.26 4.44
N ASP A 57 11.87 0.23 3.27
CA ASP A 57 11.39 -0.58 2.14
C ASP A 57 11.11 -2.01 2.62
N SER A 58 9.90 -2.50 2.35
CA SER A 58 9.46 -3.82 2.79
C SER A 58 10.33 -4.95 2.26
N LYS A 59 11.02 -4.75 1.14
CA LYS A 59 11.95 -5.71 0.54
C LYS A 59 13.30 -5.75 1.27
N ALA A 60 13.72 -4.62 1.86
CA ALA A 60 14.93 -4.52 2.68
C ALA A 60 14.75 -5.11 4.10
N LEU A 61 13.50 -5.21 4.57
CA LEU A 61 13.19 -5.74 5.89
C LEU A 61 13.07 -7.27 5.87
N THR A 62 13.52 -7.93 6.94
CA THR A 62 13.24 -9.36 7.16
C THR A 62 11.74 -9.59 7.41
N ALA A 63 11.24 -10.80 7.15
CA ALA A 63 9.84 -11.17 7.41
C ALA A 63 9.45 -10.90 8.88
N ARG A 64 10.32 -11.33 9.83
CA ARG A 64 10.12 -11.09 11.27
C ARG A 64 9.98 -9.61 11.60
N ARG A 65 10.76 -8.74 10.97
CA ARG A 65 10.70 -7.30 11.21
C ARG A 65 9.43 -6.67 10.64
N ARG A 66 8.99 -7.10 9.46
CA ARG A 66 7.70 -6.68 8.89
C ARG A 66 6.53 -7.10 9.78
N GLU A 67 6.52 -8.35 10.24
CA GLU A 67 5.48 -8.87 11.13
C GLU A 67 5.44 -8.12 12.48
N ALA A 68 6.57 -7.69 13.02
CA ALA A 68 6.64 -6.88 14.23
C ALA A 68 6.16 -5.42 14.01
N LEU A 69 6.34 -4.87 12.80
CA LEU A 69 5.88 -3.52 12.46
C LEU A 69 4.39 -3.47 12.14
N TYR A 70 3.82 -4.53 11.62
CA TYR A 70 2.42 -4.61 11.18
C TYR A 70 1.41 -4.14 12.25
N PRO A 71 1.37 -4.71 13.48
CA PRO A 71 0.43 -4.24 14.51
C PRO A 71 0.69 -2.79 14.92
N ARG A 72 1.94 -2.35 14.94
CA ARG A 72 2.31 -0.98 15.29
C ARG A 72 1.83 0.05 14.25
N ILE A 73 1.84 -0.32 12.97
CA ILE A 73 1.29 0.52 11.90
C ILE A 73 -0.21 0.67 12.11
N ILE A 74 -0.93 -0.44 12.32
CA ILE A 74 -2.37 -0.45 12.53
C ILE A 74 -2.77 0.40 13.74
N GLU A 75 -2.08 0.23 14.88
CA GLU A 75 -2.34 0.97 16.11
C GLU A 75 -2.13 2.49 15.95
N ARG A 76 -1.13 2.89 15.16
CA ARG A 76 -0.68 4.29 15.05
C ARG A 76 -1.25 5.04 13.85
N ALA A 77 -1.89 4.35 12.92
CA ALA A 77 -2.55 4.98 11.78
C ALA A 77 -3.87 5.64 12.21
N LEU A 78 -4.21 6.78 11.59
CA LEU A 78 -5.55 7.38 11.68
C LEU A 78 -6.59 6.53 10.96
N ALA A 79 -6.17 5.95 9.83
CA ALA A 79 -6.96 5.00 9.07
C ALA A 79 -6.02 4.10 8.25
N TRP A 80 -6.48 2.92 7.97
CA TRP A 80 -5.83 1.97 7.06
C TRP A 80 -6.88 1.10 6.36
N LYS A 81 -6.52 0.58 5.20
CA LYS A 81 -7.34 -0.37 4.44
C LYS A 81 -6.44 -1.36 3.73
N ILE A 82 -6.81 -2.63 3.77
CA ILE A 82 -6.20 -3.70 2.99
C ILE A 82 -7.27 -4.27 2.06
N VAL A 83 -6.92 -4.45 0.79
CA VAL A 83 -7.78 -4.97 -0.26
C VAL A 83 -7.09 -6.16 -0.90
N PHE A 84 -7.79 -7.29 -0.97
CA PHE A 84 -7.36 -8.48 -1.67
C PHE A 84 -8.05 -8.52 -3.04
N ILE A 85 -7.26 -8.64 -4.10
CA ILE A 85 -7.72 -8.87 -5.46
C ILE A 85 -7.41 -10.32 -5.78
N GLU A 86 -8.44 -11.14 -5.73
CA GLU A 86 -8.30 -12.59 -5.90
C GLU A 86 -7.98 -12.95 -7.37
N PRO A 87 -7.39 -14.15 -7.64
CA PRO A 87 -6.97 -14.57 -8.98
C PRO A 87 -8.08 -14.43 -10.03
N ALA A 88 -9.31 -14.81 -9.74
CA ALA A 88 -10.44 -14.68 -10.66
C ALA A 88 -10.69 -13.24 -11.13
N GLU A 89 -10.45 -12.25 -10.26
CA GLU A 89 -10.55 -10.84 -10.62
C GLU A 89 -9.35 -10.38 -11.45
N ILE A 90 -8.16 -10.93 -11.16
CA ILE A 90 -6.94 -10.67 -11.94
C ILE A 90 -7.10 -11.21 -13.35
N ASP A 91 -7.63 -12.42 -13.52
CA ASP A 91 -7.87 -13.03 -14.83
C ASP A 91 -8.87 -12.23 -15.65
N ARG A 92 -9.92 -11.72 -15.02
CA ARG A 92 -10.96 -10.91 -15.68
C ARG A 92 -10.45 -9.53 -16.13
N ARG A 93 -9.62 -8.85 -15.33
CA ARG A 93 -9.18 -7.47 -15.56
C ARG A 93 -7.78 -7.35 -16.16
N ASN A 94 -6.98 -8.37 -16.14
CA ASN A 94 -5.52 -8.44 -16.15
C ASN A 94 -4.86 -7.81 -14.92
N ILE A 95 -3.59 -8.16 -14.70
CA ILE A 95 -2.82 -7.76 -13.50
C ILE A 95 -2.69 -6.23 -13.35
N TYR A 96 -2.56 -5.51 -14.46
CA TYR A 96 -2.41 -4.06 -14.45
C TYR A 96 -3.69 -3.35 -13.97
N HIS A 97 -4.82 -3.66 -14.58
CA HIS A 97 -6.10 -3.05 -14.22
C HIS A 97 -6.62 -3.53 -12.87
N ALA A 98 -6.35 -4.77 -12.50
CA ALA A 98 -6.66 -5.34 -11.20
C ALA A 98 -5.91 -4.58 -10.07
N THR A 99 -4.62 -4.28 -10.28
CA THR A 99 -3.82 -3.49 -9.33
C THR A 99 -4.38 -2.07 -9.18
N LEU A 100 -4.63 -1.36 -10.28
CA LEU A 100 -5.21 -0.01 -10.23
C LEU A 100 -6.59 0.01 -9.55
N HIS A 101 -7.42 -1.00 -9.80
CA HIS A 101 -8.69 -1.16 -9.09
C HIS A 101 -8.48 -1.31 -7.58
N GLY A 102 -7.58 -2.19 -7.15
CA GLY A 102 -7.24 -2.36 -5.74
C GLY A 102 -6.73 -1.07 -5.08
N MET A 103 -5.90 -0.30 -5.78
CA MET A 103 -5.41 1.00 -5.29
C MET A 103 -6.54 2.00 -5.08
N ARG A 104 -7.50 2.05 -6.01
CA ARG A 104 -8.69 2.89 -5.88
C ARG A 104 -9.55 2.46 -4.69
N GLU A 105 -9.82 1.18 -4.53
CA GLU A 105 -10.63 0.64 -3.43
C GLU A 105 -9.93 0.84 -2.06
N ALA A 106 -8.61 0.69 -2.00
CA ALA A 106 -7.84 0.96 -0.79
C ALA A 106 -7.92 2.46 -0.40
N LEU A 107 -7.80 3.37 -1.38
CA LEU A 107 -7.94 4.80 -1.12
C LEU A 107 -9.36 5.18 -0.69
N LEU A 108 -10.39 4.62 -1.31
CA LEU A 108 -11.79 4.83 -0.90
C LEU A 108 -12.02 4.45 0.57
N GLY A 109 -11.38 3.37 1.04
CA GLY A 109 -11.49 2.93 2.42
C GLY A 109 -10.92 3.91 3.46
N VAL A 110 -10.04 4.83 3.06
CA VAL A 110 -9.41 5.83 3.95
C VAL A 110 -9.74 7.27 3.56
N ALA A 111 -10.56 7.48 2.53
CA ALA A 111 -10.87 8.81 1.98
C ALA A 111 -11.55 9.75 2.98
N HIS A 112 -12.24 9.21 3.99
CA HIS A 112 -12.89 9.99 5.04
C HIS A 112 -11.92 10.74 5.96
N VAL A 113 -10.63 10.38 5.96
CA VAL A 113 -9.58 11.07 6.73
C VAL A 113 -8.46 11.63 5.87
N ALA A 114 -8.30 11.18 4.62
CA ALA A 114 -7.21 11.59 3.75
C ALA A 114 -7.54 12.89 2.99
N ASP A 115 -6.63 13.86 3.04
CA ASP A 115 -6.75 15.10 2.26
C ASP A 115 -6.17 14.92 0.83
N CYS A 116 -5.19 14.04 0.68
CA CYS A 116 -4.59 13.65 -0.60
C CYS A 116 -3.89 12.29 -0.49
N ALA A 117 -3.44 11.74 -1.62
CA ALA A 117 -2.79 10.43 -1.68
C ALA A 117 -1.45 10.48 -2.42
N ARG A 118 -0.53 9.60 -2.01
CA ARG A 118 0.69 9.22 -2.72
C ARG A 118 0.64 7.73 -3.00
N ILE A 119 0.73 7.37 -4.26
CA ILE A 119 0.57 6.00 -4.73
C ILE A 119 1.91 5.55 -5.31
N ASP A 120 2.45 4.41 -4.84
CA ASP A 120 3.66 3.86 -5.44
C ASP A 120 3.44 3.49 -6.90
N GLY A 121 4.48 3.74 -7.72
CA GLY A 121 4.46 3.49 -9.16
C GLY A 121 4.36 4.74 -10.02
N ASN A 122 4.07 4.54 -11.32
CA ASN A 122 4.10 5.59 -12.35
C ASN A 122 2.71 5.91 -12.93
N ARG A 123 1.64 5.32 -12.42
CA ARG A 123 0.27 5.48 -12.90
C ARG A 123 -0.71 5.67 -11.75
N LEU A 124 -1.74 6.44 -12.00
CA LEU A 124 -2.84 6.65 -11.07
C LEU A 124 -4.10 5.92 -11.54
N PRO A 125 -4.88 5.35 -10.62
CA PRO A 125 -6.25 4.94 -10.92
C PRO A 125 -7.10 6.12 -11.41
N LYS A 126 -8.18 5.82 -12.14
CA LYS A 126 -9.20 6.82 -12.48
C LYS A 126 -10.17 7.01 -11.31
N ASP A 127 -10.90 8.12 -11.34
CA ASP A 127 -12.01 8.41 -10.41
C ASP A 127 -11.63 8.29 -8.93
N LEU A 128 -10.51 8.92 -8.56
CA LEU A 128 -10.03 8.94 -7.17
C LEU A 128 -10.83 9.92 -6.31
N PRO A 129 -11.07 9.60 -5.02
CA PRO A 129 -11.87 10.42 -4.11
C PRO A 129 -11.17 11.70 -3.64
N CYS A 130 -9.86 11.81 -3.83
CA CYS A 130 -9.06 12.99 -3.48
C CYS A 130 -7.90 13.17 -4.47
N PRO A 131 -7.23 14.34 -4.49
CA PRO A 131 -6.02 14.55 -5.28
C PRO A 131 -4.94 13.51 -4.96
N ALA A 132 -4.27 12.98 -5.99
CA ALA A 132 -3.24 11.97 -5.82
C ALA A 132 -2.02 12.23 -6.71
N GLU A 133 -0.86 11.74 -6.26
CA GLU A 133 0.41 11.77 -7.00
C GLU A 133 0.96 10.34 -7.13
N ALA A 134 1.48 10.02 -8.31
CA ALA A 134 2.24 8.80 -8.53
C ALA A 134 3.71 9.01 -8.10
N TRP A 135 4.24 8.08 -7.29
CA TRP A 135 5.59 8.16 -6.73
C TRP A 135 6.39 6.91 -7.09
N VAL A 136 7.21 6.99 -8.12
CA VAL A 136 8.10 5.88 -8.50
C VAL A 136 9.12 5.63 -7.38
N GLY A 137 9.11 4.42 -6.80
CA GLY A 137 9.93 4.05 -5.65
C GLY A 137 9.53 4.82 -4.39
N GLY A 138 8.25 5.06 -4.20
CA GLY A 138 7.69 5.71 -3.02
C GLY A 138 7.90 4.90 -1.75
N ASP A 139 7.93 3.57 -1.87
CA ASP A 139 8.21 2.61 -0.81
C ASP A 139 9.58 2.78 -0.14
N ALA A 140 10.53 3.45 -0.81
CA ALA A 140 11.85 3.80 -0.25
C ALA A 140 11.94 5.26 0.26
N ARG A 141 10.94 6.12 0.02
CA ARG A 141 11.05 7.57 0.25
C ARG A 141 9.92 8.19 1.06
N ASP A 142 8.72 7.61 1.01
CA ASP A 142 7.55 8.11 1.74
C ASP A 142 7.12 7.14 2.82
N ARG A 143 7.03 7.61 4.05
CA ARG A 143 6.77 6.75 5.22
C ARG A 143 5.35 6.16 5.25
N ALA A 144 4.38 6.83 4.66
CA ALA A 144 3.03 6.30 4.55
C ALA A 144 2.99 5.18 3.48
N ILE A 145 3.71 5.34 2.37
CA ILE A 145 3.87 4.29 1.35
C ILE A 145 4.67 3.11 1.91
N MET A 146 5.78 3.34 2.66
CA MET A 146 6.52 2.28 3.35
C MET A 146 5.61 1.45 4.26
N ALA A 147 4.75 2.11 5.03
CA ALA A 147 3.81 1.43 5.91
C ALA A 147 2.77 0.62 5.11
N ALA A 148 2.24 1.16 4.03
CA ALA A 148 1.33 0.46 3.12
C ALA A 148 2.00 -0.78 2.50
N SER A 149 3.25 -0.65 2.03
CA SER A 149 4.06 -1.75 1.51
C SER A 149 4.19 -2.90 2.53
N ILE A 150 4.51 -2.57 3.79
CA ILE A 150 4.61 -3.55 4.87
C ILE A 150 3.26 -4.23 5.12
N LEU A 151 2.15 -3.47 5.20
CA LEU A 151 0.83 -4.05 5.40
C LEU A 151 0.42 -4.98 4.27
N ALA A 152 0.60 -4.54 3.02
CA ALA A 152 0.29 -5.34 1.84
C ALA A 152 1.11 -6.64 1.81
N LYS A 153 2.43 -6.54 2.07
CA LYS A 153 3.33 -7.69 2.05
C LYS A 153 3.02 -8.71 3.15
N VAL A 154 2.79 -8.27 4.39
CA VAL A 154 2.48 -9.17 5.51
C VAL A 154 1.13 -9.86 5.30
N ALA A 155 0.10 -9.10 4.89
CA ALA A 155 -1.22 -9.65 4.61
C ALA A 155 -1.18 -10.67 3.47
N ARG A 156 -0.44 -10.38 2.39
CA ARG A 156 -0.28 -11.33 1.29
C ARG A 156 0.47 -12.60 1.72
N ASP A 157 1.57 -12.45 2.46
CA ASP A 157 2.35 -13.61 2.90
C ASP A 157 1.53 -14.51 3.86
N ALA A 158 0.65 -13.92 4.67
CA ALA A 158 -0.32 -14.67 5.49
C ALA A 158 -1.31 -15.44 4.62
N ARG A 159 -1.91 -14.80 3.60
CA ARG A 159 -2.84 -15.44 2.66
C ARG A 159 -2.17 -16.60 1.91
N MET A 160 -0.90 -16.45 1.51
CA MET A 160 -0.16 -17.52 0.85
C MET A 160 0.12 -18.71 1.79
N ARG A 161 0.26 -18.49 3.10
CA ARG A 161 0.34 -19.58 4.10
C ARG A 161 -1.00 -20.32 4.25
N GLU A 162 -2.12 -19.59 4.23
CA GLU A 162 -3.45 -20.18 4.25
C GLU A 162 -3.71 -21.05 3.00
N LEU A 163 -3.35 -20.54 1.82
CA LEU A 163 -3.44 -21.30 0.57
C LEU A 163 -2.52 -22.54 0.57
N HIS A 164 -1.35 -22.45 1.20
CA HIS A 164 -0.48 -23.62 1.39
C HIS A 164 -1.13 -24.69 2.27
N ALA A 165 -1.81 -24.29 3.35
CA ALA A 165 -2.51 -25.24 4.21
C ALA A 165 -3.63 -26.01 3.48
N GLN A 166 -4.27 -25.37 2.48
CA GLN A 166 -5.29 -25.99 1.63
C GLN A 166 -4.69 -26.81 0.48
N HIS A 167 -3.51 -26.40 -0.02
CA HIS A 167 -2.87 -26.94 -1.21
C HIS A 167 -1.36 -27.14 -0.99
N PRO A 168 -0.94 -28.04 -0.06
CA PRO A 168 0.46 -28.18 0.34
C PRO A 168 1.39 -28.62 -0.79
N GLN A 169 0.87 -29.30 -1.82
CA GLN A 169 1.63 -29.79 -2.97
C GLN A 169 2.29 -28.66 -3.77
N TYR A 170 1.76 -27.43 -3.73
CA TYR A 170 2.33 -26.29 -4.45
C TYR A 170 3.45 -25.56 -3.71
N GLY A 171 3.64 -25.75 -2.41
CA GLY A 171 4.72 -25.15 -1.63
C GLY A 171 4.64 -23.63 -1.45
N PHE A 172 3.43 -23.07 -1.43
CA PHE A 172 3.19 -21.61 -1.32
C PHE A 172 3.73 -20.99 -0.02
N ASP A 173 3.94 -21.76 1.03
CA ASP A 173 4.57 -21.32 2.28
C ASP A 173 6.03 -20.89 2.08
N ARG A 174 6.73 -21.45 1.10
CA ARG A 174 8.13 -21.16 0.80
C ARG A 174 8.28 -20.04 -0.23
N HIS A 175 7.80 -20.26 -1.44
CA HIS A 175 8.02 -19.31 -2.56
C HIS A 175 6.92 -18.26 -2.75
N LYS A 176 5.83 -18.28 -1.94
CA LYS A 176 4.75 -17.27 -1.98
C LYS A 176 4.15 -17.05 -3.38
N GLY A 177 4.17 -18.08 -4.23
CA GLY A 177 3.67 -18.02 -5.60
C GLY A 177 4.66 -17.45 -6.63
N TYR A 178 5.87 -17.09 -6.23
CA TYR A 178 6.91 -16.64 -7.19
C TYR A 178 7.40 -17.78 -8.07
N PRO A 179 7.86 -17.47 -9.32
CA PRO A 179 8.45 -18.46 -10.19
C PRO A 179 9.75 -18.99 -9.58
N CYS A 180 9.82 -20.30 -9.37
CA CYS A 180 11.00 -21.03 -8.95
C CYS A 180 10.92 -22.45 -9.54
N PRO A 181 12.03 -23.23 -9.59
CA PRO A 181 12.01 -24.57 -10.16
C PRO A 181 10.96 -25.49 -9.53
N GLN A 182 10.70 -25.39 -8.23
CA GLN A 182 9.69 -26.18 -7.53
C GLN A 182 8.26 -25.77 -7.89
N HIS A 183 8.03 -24.50 -8.18
CA HIS A 183 6.72 -23.98 -8.58
C HIS A 183 6.46 -24.24 -10.06
#